data_1c81ee798f1fc637f479240d068f1517
#
_entry.id   1c81ee798f1fc637f479240d068f1517
#
_cell.length_a   1.000
_cell.length_b   1.000
_cell.length_c   1.000
_cell.angle_alpha   90.00
_cell.angle_beta   90.00
_cell.angle_gamma   90.00
#
_symmetry.space_group_name_H-M   'P 1'
#
loop_
_entity.id
_entity.type
_entity.pdbx_description
1 polymer ?
#
loop_
_entity_poly.entity_id
_entity_poly.type
_entity_poly.pdbx_seq_one_letter_code
_entity_poly.pdbx_strand_id
1 'polypeptide(L)' 'MTVEYYTKHVYGKPMHYINDLGTRQSVTQLTGKHTIDKKDMAALADLNIHCVEVLVGHE' A
#
# COMPACT_ATOMS: atom_id res chain seq x y z
N MET A 1 -11.88 4.28 -7.34
CA MET A 1 -11.52 4.14 -5.92
C MET A 1 -10.06 4.48 -5.73
N THR A 2 -9.75 5.23 -4.71
CA THR A 2 -8.37 5.65 -4.44
C THR A 2 -7.89 5.09 -3.11
N VAL A 3 -6.69 4.55 -3.10
CA VAL A 3 -6.07 3.99 -1.89
C VAL A 3 -4.81 4.80 -1.60
N GLU A 4 -4.70 5.29 -0.37
CA GLU A 4 -3.52 6.03 0.07
C GLU A 4 -2.52 5.08 0.70
N TYR A 5 -1.26 5.25 0.34
CA TYR A 5 -0.19 4.46 0.94
C TYR A 5 0.95 5.38 1.36
N TYR A 6 1.77 4.92 2.28
CA TYR A 6 2.97 5.64 2.70
C TYR A 6 4.17 4.73 2.61
N THR A 7 5.34 5.32 2.52
CA THR A 7 6.59 4.58 2.39
C THR A 7 7.38 4.68 3.68
N LYS A 8 7.84 3.54 4.16
CA LYS A 8 8.67 3.45 5.35
C LYS A 8 9.92 2.65 4.99
N HIS A 9 11.08 3.13 5.43
CA HIS A 9 12.33 2.42 5.19
C HIS A 9 12.57 1.42 6.32
N VAL A 10 12.63 0.15 5.94
CA VAL A 10 12.88 -0.94 6.88
C VAL A 10 14.15 -1.64 6.45
N TYR A 11 15.17 -1.60 7.31
CA TYR A 11 16.49 -2.16 7.01
C TYR A 11 17.05 -1.63 5.69
N GLY A 12 16.86 -0.34 5.45
CA GLY A 12 17.36 0.31 4.24
C GLY A 12 16.53 0.05 2.99
N LYS A 13 15.44 -0.67 3.09
CA LYS A 13 14.56 -0.95 1.95
C LYS A 13 13.27 -0.14 2.06
N PRO A 14 12.84 0.52 0.97
CA PRO A 14 11.56 1.21 0.99
C PRO A 14 10.41 0.19 0.95
N MET A 15 9.55 0.25 1.96
CA MET A 15 8.37 -0.61 2.02
C MET A 15 7.13 0.26 1.99
N HIS A 16 6.14 -0.14 1.24
CA HIS A 16 4.90 0.63 1.08
C HIS A 16 3.78 -0.01 1.87
N TYR A 17 3.12 0.79 2.69
CA TYR A 17 2.01 0.34 3.53
C TYR A 17 0.76 1.12 3.19
N ILE A 18 -0.38 0.45 3.16
CA ILE A 18 -1.65 1.13 2.94
C ILE A 18 -2.01 1.92 4.20
N ASN A 19 -2.34 3.20 4.01
CA ASN A 19 -2.59 4.10 5.12
C ASN A 19 -3.90 3.80 5.84
N ASP A 20 -4.95 3.43 5.11
CA ASP A 20 -6.24 3.11 5.70
C ASP A 20 -6.25 1.69 6.24
N LEU A 21 -6.55 1.54 7.52
CA LEU A 21 -6.46 0.25 8.20
C LEU A 21 -7.43 -0.78 7.64
N GLY A 22 -8.66 -0.38 7.37
CA GLY A 22 -9.66 -1.31 6.81
C GLY A 22 -9.26 -1.80 5.43
N THR A 23 -8.78 -0.89 4.59
CA THR A 23 -8.32 -1.24 3.25
C THR A 23 -7.07 -2.13 3.35
N ARG A 24 -6.18 -1.83 4.29
CA ARG A 24 -4.98 -2.65 4.50
C ARG A 24 -5.36 -4.08 4.83
N GLN A 25 -6.35 -4.28 5.70
CA GLN A 25 -6.78 -5.62 6.07
C GLN A 25 -7.33 -6.38 4.86
N SER A 26 -8.14 -5.71 4.04
CA SER A 26 -8.70 -6.34 2.85
C SER A 26 -7.63 -6.73 1.85
N VAL A 27 -6.66 -5.84 1.62
CA VAL A 27 -5.57 -6.13 0.68
C VAL A 27 -4.66 -7.23 1.25
N THR A 28 -4.45 -7.24 2.56
CA THR A 28 -3.66 -8.30 3.19
C THR A 28 -4.31 -9.67 2.99
N GLN A 29 -5.63 -9.74 3.02
CA GLN A 29 -6.32 -11.00 2.75
C GLN A 29 -6.13 -11.46 1.31
N LEU A 30 -6.07 -10.51 0.37
CA LEU A 30 -5.88 -10.85 -1.04
C LEU A 30 -4.45 -11.25 -1.36
N THR A 31 -3.47 -10.55 -0.80
CA THR A 31 -2.07 -10.73 -1.16
C THR A 31 -1.29 -11.58 -0.18
N GLY A 32 -1.78 -11.71 1.04
CA GLY A 32 -1.07 -12.42 2.10
C GLY A 32 0.09 -11.62 2.71
N LYS A 33 0.20 -10.33 2.40
CA LYS A 33 1.27 -9.45 2.88
C LYS A 33 0.70 -8.18 3.46
N HIS A 34 1.44 -7.57 4.38
CA HIS A 34 1.06 -6.26 4.94
C HIS A 34 1.59 -5.10 4.11
N THR A 35 2.47 -5.36 3.15
CA THR A 35 3.05 -4.34 2.28
C THR A 35 2.56 -4.54 0.87
N ILE A 36 2.66 -3.47 0.06
CA ILE A 36 2.36 -3.56 -1.36
C ILE A 36 3.60 -3.15 -2.15
N ASP A 37 3.81 -3.80 -3.29
CA ASP A 37 4.91 -3.44 -4.17
C ASP A 37 4.35 -2.94 -5.51
N LYS A 38 5.23 -2.65 -6.46
CA LYS A 38 4.81 -2.13 -7.76
C LYS A 38 3.90 -3.12 -8.48
N LYS A 39 4.14 -4.40 -8.32
CA LYS A 39 3.34 -5.43 -8.93
C LYS A 39 1.93 -5.44 -8.35
N ASP A 40 1.82 -5.29 -7.03
CA ASP A 40 0.52 -5.21 -6.37
C ASP A 40 -0.22 -3.96 -6.81
N MET A 41 0.47 -2.83 -6.93
CA MET A 41 -0.14 -1.58 -7.38
C MET A 41 -0.66 -1.68 -8.79
N ALA A 42 0.07 -2.37 -9.67
CA ALA A 42 -0.38 -2.58 -11.04
C ALA A 42 -1.63 -3.45 -11.08
N ALA A 43 -1.69 -4.48 -10.26
CA ALA A 43 -2.87 -5.33 -10.17
C ALA A 43 -4.08 -4.55 -9.65
N LEU A 44 -3.87 -3.68 -8.67
CA LEU A 44 -4.94 -2.84 -8.15
C LEU A 44 -5.42 -1.85 -9.20
N ALA A 45 -4.50 -1.31 -10.00
CA ALA A 45 -4.88 -0.39 -11.08
C ALA A 45 -5.75 -1.09 -12.13
N ASP A 46 -5.49 -2.35 -12.39
CA ASP A 46 -6.32 -3.15 -13.30
C ASP A 46 -7.76 -3.29 -12.78
N LEU A 47 -7.93 -3.15 -11.47
CA LEU A 47 -9.26 -3.17 -10.85
C LEU A 47 -9.84 -1.77 -10.65
N ASN A 48 -9.26 -0.76 -11.33
CA ASN A 48 -9.66 0.65 -11.20
C ASN A 48 -9.41 1.20 -9.81
N ILE A 49 -8.42 0.69 -9.10
CA ILE A 49 -8.03 1.18 -7.78
C ILE A 49 -6.71 1.91 -7.93
N HIS A 50 -6.72 3.22 -7.71
CA HIS A 50 -5.53 4.05 -7.85
C HIS A 50 -4.82 4.17 -6.51
N CYS A 51 -3.51 3.96 -6.52
CA CYS A 51 -2.68 4.10 -5.32
C CYS A 51 -1.99 5.45 -5.35
N VAL A 52 -2.15 6.22 -4.26
CA VAL A 52 -1.57 7.56 -4.15
C VAL A 52 -0.68 7.58 -2.92
N GLU A 53 0.55 8.04 -3.10
CA GLU A 53 1.49 8.14 -1.97
C GLU A 53 1.18 9.39 -1.14
N VAL A 54 1.14 9.21 0.19
CA VAL A 54 0.95 10.31 1.11
C VAL A 54 2.12 10.34 2.07
N LEU A 55 2.38 11.52 2.63
CA LEU A 55 3.44 11.67 3.63
C LEU A 55 2.86 11.46 5.02
N VAL A 56 3.52 10.60 5.78
CA VAL A 56 3.15 10.35 7.16
C VAL A 56 4.24 10.95 8.04
N GLY A 57 3.90 12.02 8.74
CA GLY A 57 4.91 12.80 9.41
C GLY A 57 5.53 12.19 10.65
N HIS A 58 4.95 11.12 11.16
CA HIS A 58 5.41 10.53 12.42
C HIS A 58 5.74 9.07 12.25
N GLU A 59 6.27 8.72 11.21
CA GLU A 59 6.54 7.32 10.92
C GLU A 59 7.34 6.55 12.00
#